data_6caf29278bb9649eac0dadeb600386ad
#
_entry.id   6caf29278bb9649eac0dadeb600386ad
#
_cell.length_a   1.000
_cell.length_b   1.000
_cell.length_c   1.000
_cell.angle_alpha   90.00
_cell.angle_beta   90.00
_cell.angle_gamma   90.00
#
_symmetry.space_group_name_H-M   'P 1'
#
loop_
_entity.id
_entity.type
_entity.pdbx_description
1 polymer ?
#
loop_
_entity_poly.entity_id
_entity_poly.type
_entity_poly.pdbx_seq_one_letter_code
_entity_poly.pdbx_strand_id
1 'polypeptide(L)'
;GSEMCIRDRKVVLMGMGEPSHNLRSVFSAVEHIVRYSGIGYKEVVISTVGDKRLFKALMESQIKPALAISLHSAMDEKRRSLLPRAAELTVKEILEFGAKYAEVGKYPIQYQWTLINGVNDGVDEIEALAPLWSRQAILNMIPVNAVEGSPYKRPSAEQIERIKEACRANGILLKFRDSAAQDVDGGCGQLRARALKRKPAIQPAQELKIER
;
A
#
# COMPACT_ATOMS: atom_id res chain seq x y z
N GLY A 1 18.28 20.59 -28.61
CA GLY A 1 17.63 20.26 -27.36
C GLY A 1 17.45 18.75 -27.26
N SER A 2 18.13 18.10 -26.31
CA SER A 2 17.94 16.67 -26.06
C SER A 2 16.58 16.50 -25.37
N GLU A 3 15.60 15.98 -26.09
CA GLU A 3 14.37 15.48 -25.49
C GLU A 3 14.73 14.28 -24.61
N MET A 4 14.70 14.50 -23.31
CA MET A 4 14.84 13.43 -22.33
C MET A 4 13.55 12.64 -22.33
N CYS A 5 13.47 11.56 -23.13
CA CYS A 5 12.35 10.61 -23.07
C CYS A 5 12.33 9.95 -21.69
N ILE A 6 11.51 10.46 -20.79
CA ILE A 6 11.16 9.80 -19.54
C ILE A 6 10.33 8.57 -19.93
N ARG A 7 10.97 7.41 -19.98
CA ARG A 7 10.23 6.15 -20.09
C ARG A 7 9.69 5.79 -18.72
N ASP A 8 8.38 5.74 -18.59
CA ASP A 8 7.73 5.17 -17.41
C ASP A 8 8.21 3.74 -17.22
N ARG A 9 8.87 3.49 -16.08
CA ARG A 9 9.45 2.19 -15.77
C ARG A 9 8.56 1.31 -14.92
N LYS A 10 7.53 1.89 -14.30
CA LYS A 10 6.62 1.19 -13.41
C LYS A 10 5.20 1.73 -13.49
N VAL A 11 4.25 0.82 -13.46
CA VAL A 11 2.83 1.12 -13.27
C VAL A 11 2.42 0.61 -11.90
N VAL A 12 1.81 1.46 -11.09
CA VAL A 12 1.35 1.08 -9.75
C VAL A 12 -0.16 1.26 -9.64
N LEU A 13 -0.86 0.19 -9.30
CA LEU A 13 -2.30 0.21 -9.02
C LEU A 13 -2.49 0.46 -7.52
N MET A 14 -2.24 1.71 -7.11
CA MET A 14 -2.27 2.19 -5.71
C MET A 14 -3.26 3.33 -5.50
N GLY A 15 -4.29 3.42 -6.31
CA GLY A 15 -5.33 4.44 -6.19
C GLY A 15 -6.32 4.15 -5.07
N MET A 16 -7.58 4.58 -5.26
CA MET A 16 -8.66 4.28 -4.34
C MET A 16 -9.32 2.95 -4.69
N GLY A 17 -9.67 2.18 -3.66
CA GLY A 17 -10.33 0.88 -3.80
C GLY A 17 -9.41 -0.29 -3.49
N GLU A 18 -10.00 -1.48 -3.47
CA GLU A 18 -9.29 -2.74 -3.21
C GLU A 18 -9.43 -3.64 -4.45
N PRO A 19 -8.31 -4.13 -5.02
CA PRO A 19 -8.33 -4.97 -6.23
C PRO A 19 -9.21 -6.22 -6.13
N SER A 20 -9.33 -6.80 -4.92
CA SER A 20 -10.16 -7.98 -4.68
C SER A 20 -11.65 -7.76 -4.99
N HIS A 21 -12.12 -6.52 -5.00
CA HIS A 21 -13.50 -6.17 -5.32
C HIS A 21 -13.77 -6.11 -6.82
N ASN A 22 -12.72 -6.08 -7.66
CA ASN A 22 -12.84 -5.96 -9.11
C ASN A 22 -11.75 -6.76 -9.85
N LEU A 23 -11.57 -8.01 -9.46
CA LEU A 23 -10.49 -8.88 -9.96
C LEU A 23 -10.44 -8.94 -11.48
N ARG A 24 -11.60 -9.14 -12.14
CA ARG A 24 -11.66 -9.27 -13.60
C ARG A 24 -11.06 -8.05 -14.30
N SER A 25 -11.49 -6.85 -13.92
CA SER A 25 -10.99 -5.61 -14.54
C SER A 25 -9.53 -5.34 -14.20
N VAL A 26 -9.10 -5.65 -12.97
CA VAL A 26 -7.70 -5.49 -12.55
C VAL A 26 -6.79 -6.40 -13.38
N PHE A 27 -7.11 -7.69 -13.50
CA PHE A 27 -6.30 -8.63 -14.28
C PHE A 27 -6.28 -8.25 -15.77
N SER A 28 -7.45 -7.90 -16.34
CA SER A 28 -7.53 -7.43 -17.72
C SER A 28 -6.69 -6.17 -17.97
N ALA A 29 -6.70 -5.22 -17.02
CA ALA A 29 -5.85 -4.03 -17.12
C ALA A 29 -4.36 -4.36 -17.07
N VAL A 30 -3.94 -5.26 -16.17
CA VAL A 30 -2.54 -5.71 -16.08
C VAL A 30 -2.09 -6.37 -17.38
N GLU A 31 -2.90 -7.28 -17.94
CA GLU A 31 -2.60 -7.91 -19.24
C GLU A 31 -2.46 -6.89 -20.37
N HIS A 32 -3.37 -5.95 -20.42
CA HIS A 32 -3.38 -4.89 -21.42
C HIS A 32 -2.11 -4.03 -21.35
N ILE A 33 -1.75 -3.60 -20.12
CA ILE A 33 -0.53 -2.83 -19.87
C ILE A 33 0.68 -3.62 -20.37
N VAL A 34 0.86 -4.86 -19.92
CA VAL A 34 2.02 -5.67 -20.31
C VAL A 34 2.06 -5.91 -21.82
N ARG A 35 0.91 -6.19 -22.44
CA ARG A 35 0.83 -6.52 -23.86
C ARG A 35 1.16 -5.34 -24.77
N TYR A 36 0.76 -4.12 -24.38
CA TYR A 36 0.81 -2.96 -25.29
C TYR A 36 1.83 -1.88 -24.91
N SER A 37 2.38 -1.90 -23.68
CA SER A 37 3.32 -0.85 -23.23
C SER A 37 4.80 -1.25 -23.27
N GLY A 38 5.11 -2.53 -23.48
CA GLY A 38 6.45 -3.05 -23.31
C GLY A 38 6.95 -3.11 -21.85
N ILE A 39 6.05 -2.91 -20.89
CA ILE A 39 6.32 -3.03 -19.43
C ILE A 39 6.08 -4.48 -19.02
N GLY A 40 7.05 -5.11 -18.34
CA GLY A 40 6.90 -6.48 -17.86
C GLY A 40 6.04 -6.59 -16.60
N TYR A 41 5.58 -7.80 -16.27
CA TYR A 41 4.75 -8.03 -15.08
C TYR A 41 5.41 -7.55 -13.77
N LYS A 42 6.72 -7.64 -13.63
CA LYS A 42 7.47 -7.20 -12.45
C LYS A 42 7.45 -5.68 -12.26
N GLU A 43 7.22 -4.92 -13.32
CA GLU A 43 7.08 -3.47 -13.31
C GLU A 43 5.64 -3.01 -13.08
N VAL A 44 4.65 -3.91 -13.15
CA VAL A 44 3.25 -3.63 -12.79
C VAL A 44 3.02 -4.07 -11.35
N VAL A 45 2.71 -3.13 -10.47
CA VAL A 45 2.52 -3.39 -9.03
C VAL A 45 1.05 -3.28 -8.68
N ILE A 46 0.47 -4.36 -8.14
CA ILE A 46 -0.86 -4.34 -7.52
C ILE A 46 -0.69 -4.09 -6.03
N SER A 47 -1.42 -3.11 -5.49
CA SER A 47 -1.50 -2.86 -4.06
C SER A 47 -2.79 -3.41 -3.48
N THR A 48 -2.72 -4.08 -2.32
CA THR A 48 -3.86 -4.68 -1.64
C THR A 48 -3.70 -4.61 -0.12
N VAL A 49 -4.81 -4.62 0.60
CA VAL A 49 -4.80 -4.81 2.05
C VAL A 49 -4.68 -6.29 2.45
N GLY A 50 -4.67 -7.21 1.48
CA GLY A 50 -4.69 -8.64 1.70
C GLY A 50 -6.11 -9.21 1.75
N ASP A 51 -6.49 -9.98 0.73
CA ASP A 51 -7.81 -10.62 0.61
C ASP A 51 -7.64 -12.01 0.00
N LYS A 52 -8.27 -13.04 0.60
CA LYS A 52 -8.18 -14.44 0.15
C LYS A 52 -8.60 -14.62 -1.31
N ARG A 53 -9.57 -13.85 -1.80
CA ARG A 53 -10.03 -13.91 -3.19
C ARG A 53 -8.94 -13.47 -4.16
N LEU A 54 -8.28 -12.34 -3.87
CA LEU A 54 -7.16 -11.86 -4.69
C LEU A 54 -5.99 -12.84 -4.62
N PHE A 55 -5.67 -13.33 -3.43
CA PHE A 55 -4.57 -14.28 -3.24
C PHE A 55 -4.79 -15.56 -4.04
N LYS A 56 -6.00 -16.13 -3.98
CA LYS A 56 -6.37 -17.29 -4.78
C LYS A 56 -6.23 -17.00 -6.28
N ALA A 57 -6.82 -15.90 -6.74
CA ALA A 57 -6.78 -15.52 -8.15
C ALA A 57 -5.34 -15.30 -8.66
N LEU A 58 -4.46 -14.69 -7.86
CA LEU A 58 -3.05 -14.51 -8.20
C LEU A 58 -2.29 -15.83 -8.31
N MET A 59 -2.57 -16.79 -7.43
CA MET A 59 -1.92 -18.11 -7.49
C MET A 59 -2.36 -18.92 -8.71
N GLU A 60 -3.64 -18.89 -9.04
CA GLU A 60 -4.24 -19.63 -10.16
C GLU A 60 -3.95 -18.99 -11.53
N SER A 61 -3.75 -17.67 -11.59
CA SER A 61 -3.52 -16.95 -12.83
C SER A 61 -2.13 -17.20 -13.43
N GLN A 62 -2.03 -17.10 -14.75
CA GLN A 62 -0.74 -16.98 -15.45
C GLN A 62 -0.13 -15.59 -15.31
N ILE A 63 -0.92 -14.60 -14.96
CA ILE A 63 -0.48 -13.23 -14.72
C ILE A 63 0.16 -13.16 -13.33
N LYS A 64 1.41 -12.74 -13.27
CA LYS A 64 2.18 -12.61 -12.02
C LYS A 64 2.73 -11.17 -11.89
N PRO A 65 1.88 -10.15 -11.63
CA PRO A 65 2.36 -8.81 -11.36
C PRO A 65 3.12 -8.73 -10.04
N ALA A 66 3.93 -7.71 -9.86
CA ALA A 66 4.53 -7.42 -8.56
C ALA A 66 3.43 -7.08 -7.54
N LEU A 67 3.62 -7.48 -6.29
CA LEU A 67 2.60 -7.33 -5.25
C LEU A 67 3.13 -6.45 -4.12
N ALA A 68 2.32 -5.48 -3.73
CA ALA A 68 2.50 -4.63 -2.57
C ALA A 68 1.35 -4.85 -1.59
N ILE A 69 1.64 -5.31 -0.38
CA ILE A 69 0.63 -5.62 0.63
C ILE A 69 0.71 -4.60 1.76
N SER A 70 -0.39 -3.92 2.03
CA SER A 70 -0.53 -3.02 3.17
C SER A 70 -0.55 -3.83 4.46
N LEU A 71 0.58 -3.87 5.16
CA LEU A 71 0.76 -4.63 6.40
C LEU A 71 0.48 -3.76 7.63
N HIS A 72 1.22 -2.68 7.78
CA HIS A 72 1.13 -1.62 8.78
C HIS A 72 1.33 -2.04 10.25
N SER A 73 1.31 -3.32 10.57
CA SER A 73 1.65 -3.88 11.88
C SER A 73 1.98 -5.36 11.75
N ALA A 74 2.84 -5.86 12.63
CA ALA A 74 3.11 -7.28 12.82
C ALA A 74 2.11 -7.95 13.78
N MET A 75 1.27 -7.17 14.43
CA MET A 75 0.28 -7.60 15.43
C MET A 75 -1.13 -7.53 14.83
N ASP A 76 -1.86 -8.65 14.87
CA ASP A 76 -3.20 -8.76 14.25
C ASP A 76 -4.21 -7.72 14.77
N GLU A 77 -4.21 -7.44 16.08
CA GLU A 77 -5.13 -6.47 16.68
C GLU A 77 -4.83 -5.04 16.20
N LYS A 78 -3.56 -4.64 16.23
CA LYS A 78 -3.14 -3.32 15.74
C LYS A 78 -3.44 -3.18 14.24
N ARG A 79 -3.12 -4.22 13.46
CA ARG A 79 -3.42 -4.23 12.05
C ARG A 79 -4.92 -4.06 11.77
N ARG A 80 -5.78 -4.77 12.50
CA ARG A 80 -7.24 -4.62 12.38
C ARG A 80 -7.72 -3.20 12.72
N SER A 81 -7.15 -2.58 13.74
CA SER A 81 -7.50 -1.19 14.11
C SER A 81 -7.08 -0.19 13.03
N LEU A 82 -5.93 -0.39 12.38
CA LEU A 82 -5.43 0.46 11.30
C LEU A 82 -6.15 0.21 9.97
N LEU A 83 -6.61 -1.01 9.73
CA LEU A 83 -7.27 -1.44 8.50
C LEU A 83 -8.65 -2.07 8.78
N PRO A 84 -9.61 -1.33 9.31
CA PRO A 84 -10.88 -1.89 9.79
C PRO A 84 -11.78 -2.48 8.69
N ARG A 85 -11.44 -2.25 7.41
CA ARG A 85 -12.15 -2.82 6.24
C ARG A 85 -11.36 -3.90 5.53
N ALA A 86 -10.19 -4.27 6.03
CA ALA A 86 -9.43 -5.39 5.49
C ALA A 86 -10.14 -6.71 5.79
N ALA A 87 -9.90 -7.73 4.96
CA ALA A 87 -10.36 -9.08 5.21
C ALA A 87 -9.72 -9.63 6.50
N GLU A 88 -10.40 -10.58 7.15
CA GLU A 88 -9.93 -11.25 8.36
C GLU A 88 -8.81 -12.26 8.01
N LEU A 89 -7.64 -11.74 7.70
CA LEU A 89 -6.42 -12.50 7.57
C LEU A 89 -5.46 -12.11 8.68
N THR A 90 -4.84 -13.09 9.30
CA THR A 90 -3.74 -12.87 10.24
C THR A 90 -2.50 -12.38 9.50
N VAL A 91 -1.63 -11.68 10.20
CA VAL A 91 -0.33 -11.26 9.69
C VAL A 91 0.47 -12.48 9.19
N LYS A 92 0.42 -13.58 9.94
CA LYS A 92 1.06 -14.84 9.57
C LYS A 92 0.56 -15.38 8.22
N GLU A 93 -0.76 -15.46 8.02
CA GLU A 93 -1.34 -15.92 6.75
C GLU A 93 -0.94 -15.03 5.57
N ILE A 94 -0.87 -13.71 5.79
CA ILE A 94 -0.43 -12.74 4.78
C ILE A 94 1.03 -12.96 4.40
N LEU A 95 1.91 -13.17 5.39
CA LEU A 95 3.34 -13.38 5.15
C LEU A 95 3.62 -14.74 4.50
N GLU A 96 2.92 -15.79 4.91
CA GLU A 96 3.01 -17.12 4.29
C GLU A 96 2.56 -17.08 2.81
N PHE A 97 1.46 -16.38 2.53
CA PHE A 97 1.04 -16.19 1.14
C PHE A 97 2.09 -15.41 0.35
N GLY A 98 2.59 -14.32 0.90
CA GLY A 98 3.60 -13.50 0.24
C GLY A 98 4.86 -14.28 -0.10
N ALA A 99 5.35 -15.12 0.82
CA ALA A 99 6.49 -15.99 0.57
C ALA A 99 6.24 -16.95 -0.61
N LYS A 100 5.09 -17.64 -0.61
CA LYS A 100 4.71 -18.54 -1.71
C LYS A 100 4.55 -17.79 -3.04
N TYR A 101 3.96 -16.61 -3.01
CA TYR A 101 3.80 -15.81 -4.23
C TYR A 101 5.14 -15.30 -4.79
N ALA A 102 6.08 -14.93 -3.91
CA ALA A 102 7.43 -14.53 -4.33
C ALA A 102 8.17 -15.65 -5.04
N GLU A 103 8.01 -16.91 -4.58
CA GLU A 103 8.60 -18.09 -5.23
C GLU A 103 8.06 -18.32 -6.64
N VAL A 104 6.76 -18.10 -6.84
CA VAL A 104 6.11 -18.28 -8.15
C VAL A 104 6.41 -17.10 -9.07
N GLY A 105 6.34 -15.88 -8.56
CA GLY A 105 6.57 -14.64 -9.32
C GLY A 105 8.03 -14.38 -9.65
N LYS A 106 8.98 -14.98 -8.89
CA LYS A 106 10.43 -14.77 -9.02
C LYS A 106 10.92 -13.35 -8.75
N TYR A 107 10.15 -12.58 -7.97
CA TYR A 107 10.53 -11.25 -7.48
C TYR A 107 9.96 -10.99 -6.08
N PRO A 108 10.57 -10.09 -5.32
CA PRO A 108 10.22 -9.91 -3.92
C PRO A 108 8.85 -9.29 -3.72
N ILE A 109 8.17 -9.73 -2.66
CA ILE A 109 6.97 -9.09 -2.13
C ILE A 109 7.35 -7.77 -1.45
N GLN A 110 6.50 -6.77 -1.61
CA GLN A 110 6.64 -5.47 -0.95
C GLN A 110 5.57 -5.34 0.14
N TYR A 111 5.99 -5.31 1.40
CA TYR A 111 5.10 -5.00 2.51
C TYR A 111 5.15 -3.50 2.78
N GLN A 112 3.99 -2.84 2.69
CA GLN A 112 3.86 -1.39 2.91
C GLN A 112 3.53 -1.12 4.37
N TRP A 113 4.23 -0.17 4.96
CA TRP A 113 4.08 0.21 6.36
C TRP A 113 4.10 1.72 6.52
N THR A 114 2.96 2.29 6.86
CA THR A 114 2.89 3.68 7.29
C THR A 114 3.27 3.73 8.76
N LEU A 115 4.40 4.36 9.06
CA LEU A 115 4.93 4.44 10.42
C LEU A 115 4.27 5.59 11.17
N ILE A 116 3.65 5.30 12.31
CA ILE A 116 2.82 6.21 13.10
C ILE A 116 3.33 6.23 14.53
N ASN A 117 3.66 7.43 15.04
CA ASN A 117 4.18 7.62 16.38
C ASN A 117 3.25 7.06 17.47
N GLY A 118 3.80 6.23 18.36
CA GLY A 118 3.10 5.63 19.48
C GLY A 118 2.04 4.58 19.10
N VAL A 119 1.98 4.17 17.82
CA VAL A 119 1.01 3.17 17.34
C VAL A 119 1.72 1.90 16.87
N ASN A 120 2.55 2.02 15.84
CA ASN A 120 3.21 0.90 15.17
C ASN A 120 4.69 1.16 14.89
N ASP A 121 5.30 2.02 15.68
CA ASP A 121 6.71 2.45 15.60
C ASP A 121 7.59 1.84 16.72
N GLY A 122 7.11 0.80 17.40
CA GLY A 122 7.87 0.07 18.41
C GLY A 122 8.83 -0.96 17.80
N VAL A 123 9.94 -1.23 18.48
CA VAL A 123 10.88 -2.30 18.11
C VAL A 123 10.22 -3.69 18.23
N ASP A 124 9.28 -3.85 19.15
CA ASP A 124 8.43 -5.02 19.35
C ASP A 124 7.70 -5.47 18.07
N GLU A 125 7.32 -4.53 17.21
CA GLU A 125 6.73 -4.82 15.90
C GLU A 125 7.73 -5.53 14.98
N ILE A 126 8.99 -5.11 14.99
CA ILE A 126 10.04 -5.72 14.17
C ILE A 126 10.45 -7.08 14.71
N GLU A 127 10.52 -7.21 16.04
CA GLU A 127 10.81 -8.49 16.71
C GLU A 127 9.69 -9.52 16.46
N ALA A 128 8.43 -9.11 16.47
CA ALA A 128 7.30 -9.96 16.12
C ALA A 128 7.28 -10.36 14.64
N LEU A 129 7.75 -9.47 13.75
CA LEU A 129 7.81 -9.71 12.31
C LEU A 129 8.94 -10.67 11.93
N ALA A 130 10.08 -10.58 12.59
CA ALA A 130 11.32 -11.26 12.22
C ALA A 130 11.19 -12.79 12.04
N PRO A 131 10.56 -13.56 12.95
CA PRO A 131 10.44 -15.01 12.80
C PRO A 131 9.58 -15.45 11.61
N LEU A 132 8.76 -14.55 11.07
CA LEU A 132 7.86 -14.80 9.93
C LEU A 132 8.42 -14.24 8.62
N TRP A 133 9.57 -13.55 8.67
CA TRP A 133 10.09 -12.80 7.53
C TRP A 133 10.73 -13.67 6.45
N SER A 134 10.32 -13.48 5.20
CA SER A 134 10.95 -14.12 4.05
C SER A 134 12.12 -13.29 3.50
N ARG A 135 13.21 -13.95 3.08
CA ARG A 135 14.31 -13.28 2.36
C ARG A 135 13.89 -12.68 1.02
N GLN A 136 12.77 -13.14 0.47
CA GLN A 136 12.18 -12.61 -0.76
C GLN A 136 11.12 -11.53 -0.45
N ALA A 137 11.35 -10.75 0.60
CA ALA A 137 10.45 -9.68 1.00
C ALA A 137 11.21 -8.37 1.20
N ILE A 138 10.51 -7.27 0.97
CA ILE A 138 11.00 -5.90 1.19
C ILE A 138 9.97 -5.19 2.07
N LEU A 139 10.42 -4.63 3.17
CA LEU A 139 9.62 -3.77 4.02
C LEU A 139 9.77 -2.32 3.55
N ASN A 140 8.72 -1.75 2.97
CA ASN A 140 8.68 -0.34 2.57
C ASN A 140 8.04 0.48 3.69
N MET A 141 8.81 1.25 4.42
CA MET A 141 8.30 2.14 5.46
C MET A 141 8.28 3.59 5.01
N ILE A 142 7.16 4.25 5.30
CA ILE A 142 6.93 5.66 5.04
C ILE A 142 6.36 6.27 6.30
N PRO A 143 7.02 7.24 6.95
CA PRO A 143 6.43 7.94 8.09
C PRO A 143 5.15 8.65 7.67
N VAL A 144 4.14 8.63 8.54
CA VAL A 144 2.90 9.35 8.28
C VAL A 144 3.17 10.84 8.13
N ASN A 145 2.56 11.47 7.13
CA ASN A 145 2.57 12.92 7.03
C ASN A 145 1.50 13.49 7.97
N ALA A 146 1.85 14.55 8.67
CA ALA A 146 0.90 15.29 9.49
C ALA A 146 -0.20 15.86 8.59
N VAL A 147 -1.45 15.56 8.93
CA VAL A 147 -2.64 16.14 8.29
C VAL A 147 -3.39 16.89 9.38
N GLU A 148 -3.79 18.11 9.10
CA GLU A 148 -4.58 18.92 10.03
C GLU A 148 -5.84 18.17 10.49
N GLY A 149 -6.03 18.05 11.81
CA GLY A 149 -7.12 17.29 12.40
C GLY A 149 -6.94 15.77 12.46
N SER A 150 -5.80 15.23 12.03
CA SER A 150 -5.48 13.80 12.21
C SER A 150 -4.91 13.54 13.61
N PRO A 151 -5.32 12.46 14.28
CA PRO A 151 -4.71 12.06 15.55
C PRO A 151 -3.31 11.47 15.36
N TYR A 152 -2.95 11.10 14.14
CA TYR A 152 -1.70 10.42 13.82
C TYR A 152 -0.56 11.42 13.64
N LYS A 153 0.57 11.11 14.31
CA LYS A 153 1.78 11.92 14.29
C LYS A 153 2.95 11.15 13.68
N ARG A 154 3.87 11.88 13.09
CA ARG A 154 5.12 11.32 12.60
C ARG A 154 6.01 10.93 13.78
N PRO A 155 6.68 9.75 13.74
CA PRO A 155 7.69 9.38 14.73
C PRO A 155 8.88 10.33 14.74
N SER A 156 9.57 10.40 15.87
CA SER A 156 10.82 11.15 15.99
C SER A 156 11.93 10.53 15.14
N ALA A 157 12.96 11.33 14.82
CA ALA A 157 14.12 10.82 14.10
C ALA A 157 14.83 9.69 14.87
N GLU A 158 14.92 9.82 16.19
CA GLU A 158 15.48 8.79 17.07
C GLU A 158 14.68 7.47 16.97
N GLN A 159 13.37 7.54 17.02
CA GLN A 159 12.52 6.36 16.90
C GLN A 159 12.65 5.70 15.53
N ILE A 160 12.73 6.49 14.46
CA ILE A 160 12.97 5.99 13.10
C ILE A 160 14.31 5.24 13.03
N GLU A 161 15.38 5.78 13.62
CA GLU A 161 16.69 5.10 13.63
C GLU A 161 16.65 3.78 14.42
N ARG A 162 15.96 3.74 15.57
CA ARG A 162 15.76 2.50 16.33
C ARG A 162 15.08 1.41 15.49
N ILE A 163 14.04 1.77 14.72
CA ILE A 163 13.37 0.84 13.81
C ILE A 163 14.32 0.36 12.70
N LYS A 164 15.10 1.25 12.12
CA LYS A 164 16.08 0.88 11.09
C LYS A 164 17.13 -0.08 11.62
N GLU A 165 17.62 0.16 12.82
CA GLU A 165 18.57 -0.72 13.50
C GLU A 165 17.95 -2.09 13.81
N ALA A 166 16.74 -2.12 14.34
CA ALA A 166 16.00 -3.35 14.60
C ALA A 166 15.79 -4.17 13.31
N CYS A 167 15.40 -3.54 12.22
CA CYS A 167 15.28 -4.21 10.91
C CYS A 167 16.62 -4.81 10.47
N ARG A 168 17.71 -4.04 10.60
CA ARG A 168 19.06 -4.49 10.23
C ARG A 168 19.50 -5.69 11.08
N ALA A 169 19.31 -5.61 12.39
CA ALA A 169 19.68 -6.66 13.34
C ALA A 169 18.91 -7.97 13.06
N ASN A 170 17.67 -7.89 12.59
CA ASN A 170 16.81 -9.01 12.26
C ASN A 170 16.86 -9.46 10.78
N GLY A 171 17.77 -8.90 9.97
CA GLY A 171 17.93 -9.28 8.57
C GLY A 171 16.74 -8.89 7.67
N ILE A 172 15.94 -7.93 8.10
CA ILE A 172 14.79 -7.42 7.36
C ILE A 172 15.26 -6.36 6.36
N LEU A 173 15.07 -6.63 5.06
CA LEU A 173 15.41 -5.66 4.01
C LEU A 173 14.42 -4.50 4.05
N LEU A 174 14.86 -3.40 4.64
CA LEU A 174 14.06 -2.18 4.77
C LEU A 174 14.35 -1.19 3.63
N LYS A 175 13.29 -0.70 2.99
CA LYS A 175 13.29 0.52 2.18
C LYS A 175 12.56 1.62 2.95
N PHE A 176 13.31 2.53 3.51
CA PHE A 176 12.75 3.69 4.17
C PHE A 176 12.61 4.84 3.16
N ARG A 177 11.41 5.39 3.06
CA ARG A 177 11.13 6.53 2.19
C ARG A 177 10.74 7.71 3.06
N ASP A 178 11.54 8.74 3.06
CA ASP A 178 11.10 10.02 3.58
C ASP A 178 10.26 10.73 2.50
N SER A 179 9.03 11.10 2.86
CA SER A 179 8.18 11.82 1.92
C SER A 179 8.73 13.23 1.72
N ALA A 180 9.22 13.53 0.54
CA ALA A 180 9.63 14.88 0.16
C ALA A 180 8.44 15.85 0.04
N ALA A 181 7.21 15.32 0.11
CA ALA A 181 5.96 16.10 -0.03
C ALA A 181 5.41 16.56 1.33
N GLN A 182 6.26 16.95 2.26
CA GLN A 182 5.81 17.49 3.56
C GLN A 182 5.13 18.84 3.40
N ASP A 183 5.51 19.61 2.38
CA ASP A 183 5.00 20.96 2.11
C ASP A 183 3.78 20.98 1.17
N VAL A 184 3.42 19.83 0.60
CA VAL A 184 2.28 19.71 -0.32
C VAL A 184 1.44 18.49 0.06
N ASP A 185 0.11 18.59 -0.12
CA ASP A 185 -0.83 17.48 0.20
C ASP A 185 -0.70 16.29 -0.77
N GLY A 186 0.50 15.72 -0.88
CA GLY A 186 0.83 14.61 -1.77
C GLY A 186 0.75 13.22 -1.13
N GLY A 187 0.37 13.11 0.15
CA GLY A 187 0.29 11.83 0.86
C GLY A 187 -0.98 11.02 0.58
N CYS A 188 -0.91 9.71 0.83
CA CYS A 188 -2.06 8.82 0.73
C CYS A 188 -3.24 9.32 1.59
N GLY A 189 -4.41 9.48 0.99
CA GLY A 189 -5.63 9.93 1.67
C GLY A 189 -5.82 11.45 1.79
N GLN A 190 -4.79 12.27 1.59
CA GLN A 190 -4.88 13.73 1.70
C GLN A 190 -5.82 14.33 0.65
N LEU A 191 -5.74 13.89 -0.61
CA LEU A 191 -6.64 14.31 -1.69
C LEU A 191 -8.11 14.00 -1.37
N ARG A 192 -8.37 12.85 -0.73
CA ARG A 192 -9.74 12.48 -0.31
C ARG A 192 -10.25 13.37 0.81
N ALA A 193 -9.42 13.70 1.79
CA ALA A 193 -9.79 14.60 2.89
C ALA A 193 -10.17 16.00 2.36
N ARG A 194 -9.43 16.53 1.39
CA ARG A 194 -9.77 17.79 0.70
C ARG A 194 -11.05 17.70 -0.11
N ALA A 195 -11.27 16.61 -0.85
CA ALA A 195 -12.47 16.42 -1.65
C ALA A 195 -13.74 16.35 -0.78
N LEU A 196 -13.64 15.76 0.42
CA LEU A 196 -14.75 15.73 1.38
C LEU A 196 -15.02 17.09 2.02
N LYS A 197 -13.99 17.90 2.28
CA LYS A 197 -14.15 19.30 2.76
C LYS A 197 -14.71 20.24 1.69
N ARG A 198 -14.58 19.90 0.39
CA ARG A 198 -15.04 20.72 -0.75
C ARG A 198 -16.43 20.40 -1.28
N LYS A 199 -17.19 19.47 -0.70
CA LYS A 199 -18.59 19.28 -1.10
C LYS A 199 -19.37 20.54 -0.73
N PRO A 200 -19.80 21.37 -1.69
CA PRO A 200 -20.77 22.42 -1.40
C PRO A 200 -22.05 21.74 -0.90
N ALA A 201 -22.70 22.33 0.08
CA ALA A 201 -24.04 21.93 0.47
C ALA A 201 -24.89 21.85 -0.80
N ILE A 202 -25.46 20.69 -1.07
CA ILE A 202 -26.38 20.51 -2.19
C ILE A 202 -27.56 21.43 -1.88
N GLN A 203 -27.66 22.55 -2.60
CA GLN A 203 -28.88 23.37 -2.56
C GLN A 203 -29.99 22.49 -3.12
N PRO A 204 -31.14 22.40 -2.44
CA PRO A 204 -32.28 21.67 -2.98
C PRO A 204 -32.66 22.33 -4.32
N ALA A 205 -32.88 21.48 -5.32
CA ALA A 205 -33.31 21.91 -6.65
C ALA A 205 -34.54 22.83 -6.52
N GLN A 206 -34.43 24.05 -7.03
CA GLN A 206 -35.60 24.91 -7.19
C GLN A 206 -36.54 24.25 -8.17
N GLU A 207 -37.76 23.96 -7.72
CA GLU A 207 -38.84 23.49 -8.58
C GLU A 207 -39.07 24.52 -9.71
N LEU A 208 -38.77 24.11 -10.93
CA LEU A 208 -39.18 24.83 -12.14
C LEU A 208 -40.72 24.75 -12.24
N LYS A 209 -41.38 25.83 -11.86
CA LYS A 209 -42.79 26.03 -12.20
C LYS A 209 -42.91 26.13 -13.72
N ILE A 210 -43.47 25.10 -14.33
CA ILE A 210 -43.94 25.17 -15.72
C ILE A 210 -45.31 25.82 -15.67
N GLU A 211 -45.36 27.09 -16.06
CA GLU A 211 -46.65 27.76 -16.39
C GLU A 211 -47.17 27.16 -17.73
N ARG A 212 -48.44 26.80 -17.70
CA ARG A 212 -49.19 26.33 -18.89
C ARG A 212 -49.72 27.50 -19.65
#